data_8ed2e36572db6a2458dcd85c339bed1c
#
_entry.id   8ed2e36572db6a2458dcd85c339bed1c
#
_cell.length_a   1.000
_cell.length_b   1.000
_cell.length_c   1.000
_cell.angle_alpha   90.00
_cell.angle_beta   90.00
_cell.angle_gamma   90.00
#
_symmetry.space_group_name_H-M   'P 1'
#
loop_
_entity.id
_entity.type
_entity.pdbx_description
1 polymer ?
#
loop_
_entity_poly.entity_id
_entity_poly.type
_entity_poly.pdbx_seq_one_letter_code
_entity_poly.pdbx_strand_id
1 'polypeptide(L)'
;MKILMVLTSHDRLGDTGKKTGFWLEEFAAPYYVFTDAGADVTLATPLGGQPPLDPKSDEASAQTPATARFKNDEAAQAVLASTHKLRDVSKDDFDGVFYPGGHGPLWDLAEDADSIALIESTLGQGKPVAAVCHAPGVLRHVKSGNGNFVVHGKSVTGFTNTEEEAAGLTEVVPFLVEDMLKRNGGNYSKAGDWQPYVVTDGLLITGQNPASSEPAAHALLNLLD
;
A
#
# COMPACT_ATOMS: atom_id res chain seq x y z
N MET A 1 -7.30 17.40 8.00
CA MET A 1 -7.26 15.98 7.60
C MET A 1 -5.83 15.48 7.78
N LYS A 2 -5.65 14.39 8.51
CA LYS A 2 -4.33 13.78 8.78
C LYS A 2 -4.31 12.38 8.19
N ILE A 3 -3.36 12.11 7.32
CA ILE A 3 -3.22 10.82 6.62
C ILE A 3 -1.88 10.19 6.98
N LEU A 4 -1.91 8.93 7.36
CA LEU A 4 -0.71 8.13 7.54
C LEU A 4 -0.45 7.31 6.28
N MET A 5 0.72 7.43 5.69
CA MET A 5 1.20 6.53 4.65
C MET A 5 2.24 5.58 5.25
N VAL A 6 2.02 4.27 5.10
CA VAL A 6 2.88 3.22 5.66
C VAL A 6 3.61 2.51 4.54
N LEU A 7 4.94 2.63 4.52
CA LEU A 7 5.81 2.01 3.52
C LEU A 7 6.60 0.85 4.13
N THR A 8 7.12 -0.01 3.27
CA THR A 8 7.97 -1.14 3.68
C THR A 8 9.37 -0.70 4.11
N SER A 9 9.98 -1.48 4.98
CA SER A 9 11.41 -1.44 5.28
C SER A 9 12.18 -2.60 4.65
N HIS A 10 11.51 -3.49 3.90
CA HIS A 10 12.11 -4.69 3.32
C HIS A 10 12.75 -4.39 1.97
N ASP A 11 14.02 -4.81 1.78
CA ASP A 11 14.84 -4.46 0.62
C ASP A 11 15.31 -5.65 -0.24
N ARG A 12 14.86 -6.87 0.05
CA ARG A 12 15.31 -8.09 -0.64
C ARG A 12 14.17 -8.75 -1.39
N LEU A 13 14.39 -9.06 -2.65
CA LEU A 13 13.43 -9.78 -3.49
C LEU A 13 13.63 -11.30 -3.31
N GLY A 14 13.15 -11.86 -2.20
CA GLY A 14 13.36 -13.26 -1.84
C GLY A 14 14.83 -13.63 -1.89
N ASP A 15 15.13 -14.83 -2.39
CA ASP A 15 16.50 -15.36 -2.52
C ASP A 15 17.11 -15.06 -3.90
N THR A 16 16.57 -14.14 -4.67
CA THR A 16 17.05 -13.81 -6.03
C THR A 16 18.37 -13.05 -6.05
N GLY A 17 18.81 -12.50 -4.92
CA GLY A 17 19.93 -11.58 -4.82
C GLY A 17 19.63 -10.16 -5.34
N LYS A 18 18.39 -9.89 -5.79
CA LYS A 18 17.95 -8.58 -6.26
C LYS A 18 17.35 -7.75 -5.13
N LYS A 19 17.35 -6.43 -5.32
CA LYS A 19 16.69 -5.49 -4.42
C LYS A 19 15.21 -5.33 -4.77
N THR A 20 14.43 -4.95 -3.78
CA THR A 20 13.03 -4.50 -3.88
C THR A 20 12.79 -3.39 -2.86
N GLY A 21 11.57 -2.99 -2.67
CA GLY A 21 11.16 -1.95 -1.74
C GLY A 21 9.73 -1.50 -2.05
N PHE A 22 9.44 -0.23 -1.79
CA PHE A 22 8.20 0.38 -2.26
C PHE A 22 8.31 0.77 -3.74
N TRP A 23 7.18 0.87 -4.43
CA TRP A 23 7.10 1.33 -5.82
C TRP A 23 6.92 2.85 -5.86
N LEU A 24 7.78 3.57 -6.61
CA LEU A 24 7.85 5.03 -6.55
C LEU A 24 6.52 5.73 -6.88
N GLU A 25 5.85 5.31 -7.96
CA GLU A 25 4.55 5.88 -8.35
C GLU A 25 3.49 5.69 -7.27
N GLU A 26 3.49 4.54 -6.61
CA GLU A 26 2.49 4.20 -5.61
C GLU A 26 2.65 5.00 -4.31
N PHE A 27 3.81 5.59 -4.11
CA PHE A 27 4.05 6.60 -3.08
C PHE A 27 3.79 8.01 -3.62
N ALA A 28 4.42 8.39 -4.75
CA ALA A 28 4.43 9.76 -5.22
C ALA A 28 3.05 10.27 -5.63
N ALA A 29 2.27 9.49 -6.38
CA ALA A 29 0.95 9.91 -6.82
C ALA A 29 -0.01 10.12 -5.63
N PRO A 30 -0.20 9.17 -4.70
CA PRO A 30 -1.02 9.40 -3.50
C PRO A 30 -0.49 10.52 -2.61
N TYR A 31 0.81 10.63 -2.43
CA TYR A 31 1.40 11.69 -1.62
C TYR A 31 0.99 13.08 -2.11
N TYR A 32 1.06 13.31 -3.43
CA TYR A 32 0.65 14.58 -3.99
C TYR A 32 -0.86 14.77 -4.03
N VAL A 33 -1.65 13.74 -4.27
CA VAL A 33 -3.11 13.82 -4.14
C VAL A 33 -3.49 14.29 -2.73
N PHE A 34 -2.87 13.76 -1.70
CA PHE A 34 -3.17 14.14 -0.32
C PHE A 34 -2.66 15.54 0.03
N THR A 35 -1.40 15.84 -0.28
CA THR A 35 -0.80 17.16 0.06
C THR A 35 -1.42 18.30 -0.73
N ASP A 36 -1.76 18.11 -2.00
CA ASP A 36 -2.45 19.11 -2.84
C ASP A 36 -3.90 19.34 -2.35
N ALA A 37 -4.54 18.35 -1.73
CA ALA A 37 -5.83 18.50 -1.04
C ALA A 37 -5.69 19.14 0.36
N GLY A 38 -4.48 19.53 0.78
CA GLY A 38 -4.24 20.17 2.08
C GLY A 38 -4.20 19.21 3.27
N ALA A 39 -4.02 17.91 3.03
CA ALA A 39 -3.84 16.94 4.11
C ALA A 39 -2.44 17.07 4.74
N ASP A 40 -2.38 16.85 6.05
CA ASP A 40 -1.14 16.65 6.80
C ASP A 40 -0.74 15.17 6.67
N VAL A 41 0.32 14.89 5.89
CA VAL A 41 0.77 13.53 5.59
C VAL A 41 1.94 13.15 6.46
N THR A 42 1.77 12.09 7.24
CA THR A 42 2.84 11.46 8.04
C THR A 42 3.28 10.18 7.34
N LEU A 43 4.59 9.94 7.30
CA LEU A 43 5.17 8.71 6.75
C LEU A 43 5.72 7.82 7.85
N ALA A 44 5.41 6.52 7.79
CA ALA A 44 5.95 5.53 8.72
C ALA A 44 6.41 4.26 7.98
N THR A 45 7.38 3.59 8.59
CA THR A 45 7.87 2.27 8.17
C THR A 45 8.15 1.41 9.39
N PRO A 46 8.23 0.09 9.31
CA PRO A 46 8.56 -0.75 10.47
C PRO A 46 9.84 -0.31 11.19
N LEU A 47 10.88 0.07 10.45
CA LEU A 47 12.19 0.43 11.03
C LEU A 47 12.42 1.93 11.21
N GLY A 48 11.61 2.77 10.58
CA GLY A 48 11.84 4.22 10.48
C GLY A 48 12.97 4.57 9.51
N GLY A 49 13.16 5.85 9.25
CA GLY A 49 14.20 6.36 8.34
C GLY A 49 13.83 6.18 6.86
N GLN A 50 14.85 6.10 6.01
CA GLN A 50 14.67 5.98 4.56
C GLN A 50 14.14 4.59 4.18
N PRO A 51 12.92 4.47 3.59
CA PRO A 51 12.46 3.21 3.05
C PRO A 51 13.24 2.80 1.80
N PRO A 52 13.42 1.50 1.54
CA PRO A 52 14.05 1.02 0.31
C PRO A 52 13.12 1.22 -0.88
N LEU A 53 13.68 1.74 -1.97
CA LEU A 53 13.00 1.91 -3.25
C LEU A 53 13.21 0.67 -4.12
N ASP A 54 12.15 0.16 -4.75
CA ASP A 54 12.30 -0.86 -5.79
C ASP A 54 13.00 -0.25 -7.02
N PRO A 55 14.18 -0.76 -7.41
CA PRO A 55 14.95 -0.16 -8.52
C PRO A 55 14.18 -0.10 -9.84
N LYS A 56 13.29 -1.06 -10.12
CA LYS A 56 12.48 -1.07 -11.35
C LYS A 56 11.50 0.10 -11.40
N SER A 57 11.02 0.56 -10.24
CA SER A 57 10.09 1.70 -10.19
C SER A 57 10.76 3.03 -10.51
N ASP A 58 12.11 3.06 -10.51
CA ASP A 58 12.88 4.25 -10.85
C ASP A 58 13.40 4.25 -12.30
N GLU A 59 13.17 3.18 -13.05
CA GLU A 59 13.52 3.10 -14.47
C GLU A 59 12.72 4.10 -15.32
N ALA A 60 13.27 4.50 -16.47
CA ALA A 60 12.63 5.47 -17.37
C ALA A 60 11.23 5.03 -17.82
N SER A 61 11.01 3.73 -17.99
CA SER A 61 9.73 3.15 -18.39
C SER A 61 8.63 3.23 -17.33
N ALA A 62 9.02 3.42 -16.05
CA ALA A 62 8.11 3.52 -14.91
C ALA A 62 7.82 4.97 -14.48
N GLN A 63 8.39 5.95 -15.19
CA GLN A 63 8.24 7.36 -14.81
C GLN A 63 6.85 7.90 -15.16
N THR A 64 6.31 8.72 -14.26
CA THR A 64 5.03 9.41 -14.38
C THR A 64 5.21 10.89 -14.03
N PRO A 65 4.21 11.75 -14.26
CA PRO A 65 4.26 13.13 -13.77
C PRO A 65 4.50 13.23 -12.26
N ALA A 66 3.90 12.34 -11.45
CA ALA A 66 4.07 12.34 -10.01
C ALA A 66 5.48 11.95 -9.58
N THR A 67 6.08 10.92 -10.19
CA THR A 67 7.46 10.52 -9.92
C THR A 67 8.46 11.60 -10.36
N ALA A 68 8.21 12.25 -11.51
CA ALA A 68 9.02 13.36 -11.97
C ALA A 68 8.94 14.58 -11.03
N ARG A 69 7.75 14.89 -10.50
CA ARG A 69 7.57 15.93 -9.47
C ARG A 69 8.36 15.59 -8.23
N PHE A 70 8.25 14.36 -7.72
CA PHE A 70 8.95 13.90 -6.52
C PHE A 70 10.47 14.01 -6.65
N LYS A 71 11.02 13.65 -7.81
CA LYS A 71 12.47 13.75 -8.07
C LYS A 71 13.02 15.19 -8.02
N ASN A 72 12.15 16.18 -8.18
CA ASN A 72 12.50 17.60 -8.12
C ASN A 72 12.01 18.29 -6.82
N ASP A 73 11.45 17.55 -5.88
CA ASP A 73 10.90 18.06 -4.62
C ASP A 73 11.79 17.63 -3.44
N GLU A 74 12.78 18.45 -3.13
CA GLU A 74 13.71 18.19 -2.02
C GLU A 74 13.00 18.08 -0.66
N ALA A 75 11.91 18.80 -0.47
CA ALA A 75 11.15 18.74 0.79
C ALA A 75 10.45 17.38 0.93
N ALA A 76 9.78 16.88 -0.12
CA ALA A 76 9.16 15.57 -0.12
C ALA A 76 10.20 14.44 0.05
N GLN A 77 11.37 14.57 -0.59
CA GLN A 77 12.47 13.61 -0.42
C GLN A 77 13.00 13.59 1.02
N ALA A 78 13.14 14.75 1.67
CA ALA A 78 13.56 14.85 3.06
C ALA A 78 12.55 14.21 4.03
N VAL A 79 11.26 14.38 3.77
CA VAL A 79 10.19 13.71 4.53
C VAL A 79 10.28 12.19 4.37
N LEU A 80 10.45 11.70 3.13
CA LEU A 80 10.60 10.26 2.86
C LEU A 80 11.87 9.68 3.50
N ALA A 81 12.96 10.42 3.56
CA ALA A 81 14.22 9.99 4.18
C ALA A 81 14.14 9.83 5.71
N SER A 82 13.11 10.38 6.35
CA SER A 82 12.97 10.46 7.80
C SER A 82 11.63 9.92 8.32
N THR A 83 11.18 8.77 7.79
CA THR A 83 9.93 8.17 8.23
C THR A 83 9.96 7.79 9.72
N HIS A 84 8.80 7.84 10.36
CA HIS A 84 8.64 7.38 11.74
C HIS A 84 8.70 5.85 11.82
N LYS A 85 9.09 5.33 12.98
CA LYS A 85 8.89 3.89 13.26
C LYS A 85 7.41 3.65 13.49
N LEU A 86 6.85 2.65 12.80
CA LEU A 86 5.43 2.35 12.85
C LEU A 86 4.91 2.12 14.28
N ARG A 87 5.69 1.41 15.11
CA ARG A 87 5.36 1.16 16.51
C ARG A 87 5.24 2.40 17.39
N ASP A 88 5.90 3.50 16.99
CA ASP A 88 5.92 4.76 17.75
C ASP A 88 4.81 5.73 17.30
N VAL A 89 4.03 5.33 16.26
CA VAL A 89 2.93 6.11 15.72
C VAL A 89 1.65 5.84 16.50
N SER A 90 0.97 6.90 16.93
CA SER A 90 -0.33 6.80 17.59
C SER A 90 -1.42 6.49 16.56
N LYS A 91 -2.13 5.38 16.75
CA LYS A 91 -3.20 4.92 15.85
C LYS A 91 -4.41 5.88 15.80
N ASP A 92 -4.58 6.70 16.84
CA ASP A 92 -5.73 7.59 16.99
C ASP A 92 -5.55 8.93 16.28
N ASP A 93 -4.32 9.28 15.90
CA ASP A 93 -3.96 10.60 15.40
C ASP A 93 -4.36 10.85 13.93
N PHE A 94 -4.77 9.82 13.19
CA PHE A 94 -5.03 9.89 11.75
C PHE A 94 -6.49 9.68 11.41
N ASP A 95 -6.93 10.35 10.35
CA ASP A 95 -8.26 10.23 9.77
C ASP A 95 -8.35 9.07 8.78
N GLY A 96 -7.22 8.68 8.16
CA GLY A 96 -7.13 7.56 7.22
C GLY A 96 -5.71 7.04 7.07
N VAL A 97 -5.58 5.82 6.56
CA VAL A 97 -4.28 5.14 6.35
C VAL A 97 -4.18 4.68 4.90
N PHE A 98 -3.03 4.91 4.27
CA PHE A 98 -2.71 4.47 2.91
C PHE A 98 -1.43 3.63 2.90
N TYR A 99 -1.48 2.47 2.25
CA TYR A 99 -0.36 1.55 2.04
C TYR A 99 0.07 1.56 0.57
N PRO A 100 1.17 2.26 0.21
CA PRO A 100 1.83 2.05 -1.08
C PRO A 100 2.36 0.62 -1.19
N GLY A 101 2.36 0.07 -2.40
CA GLY A 101 2.89 -1.26 -2.63
C GLY A 101 4.36 -1.26 -3.08
N GLY A 102 4.68 -2.01 -4.10
CA GLY A 102 5.95 -2.62 -4.37
C GLY A 102 5.96 -4.00 -3.71
N HIS A 103 6.94 -4.83 -3.96
CA HIS A 103 6.93 -6.21 -3.43
C HIS A 103 7.29 -6.29 -1.94
N GLY A 104 8.06 -5.33 -1.41
CA GLY A 104 8.54 -5.33 -0.03
C GLY A 104 7.48 -5.60 1.05
N PRO A 105 6.27 -5.01 0.98
CA PRO A 105 5.20 -5.23 1.97
C PRO A 105 4.81 -6.69 2.20
N LEU A 106 5.04 -7.58 1.24
CA LEU A 106 4.73 -9.01 1.38
C LEU A 106 5.62 -9.72 2.40
N TRP A 107 6.85 -9.21 2.67
CA TRP A 107 7.80 -9.83 3.59
C TRP A 107 7.78 -9.22 4.98
N ASP A 108 7.52 -7.92 5.12
CA ASP A 108 7.50 -7.27 6.43
C ASP A 108 6.08 -6.88 6.89
N LEU A 109 5.43 -5.95 6.21
CA LEU A 109 4.15 -5.38 6.66
C LEU A 109 3.01 -6.40 6.76
N ALA A 110 3.03 -7.44 5.91
CA ALA A 110 2.02 -8.50 5.95
C ALA A 110 2.06 -9.34 7.24
N GLU A 111 3.22 -9.39 7.90
CA GLU A 111 3.47 -10.16 9.13
C GLU A 111 3.69 -9.25 10.36
N ASP A 112 3.77 -7.93 10.15
CA ASP A 112 4.07 -6.95 11.21
C ASP A 112 2.87 -6.74 12.12
N ALA A 113 3.05 -7.01 13.42
CA ALA A 113 1.98 -6.91 14.40
C ALA A 113 1.47 -5.47 14.59
N ASP A 114 2.34 -4.47 14.44
CA ASP A 114 1.95 -3.06 14.56
C ASP A 114 1.14 -2.61 13.34
N SER A 115 1.48 -3.09 12.12
CA SER A 115 0.70 -2.87 10.91
C SER A 115 -0.68 -3.51 11.00
N ILE A 116 -0.77 -4.77 11.43
CA ILE A 116 -2.02 -5.48 11.62
C ILE A 116 -2.90 -4.73 12.62
N ALA A 117 -2.36 -4.39 13.79
CA ALA A 117 -3.10 -3.68 14.83
C ALA A 117 -3.50 -2.25 14.43
N LEU A 118 -2.71 -1.56 13.59
CA LEU A 118 -3.06 -0.27 13.01
C LEU A 118 -4.30 -0.38 12.13
N ILE A 119 -4.34 -1.36 11.20
CA ILE A 119 -5.47 -1.55 10.28
C ILE A 119 -6.73 -1.92 11.06
N GLU A 120 -6.62 -2.87 12.01
CA GLU A 120 -7.75 -3.28 12.86
C GLU A 120 -8.33 -2.11 13.66
N SER A 121 -7.45 -1.29 14.26
CA SER A 121 -7.85 -0.10 15.02
C SER A 121 -8.50 0.96 14.13
N THR A 122 -7.89 1.27 12.97
CA THR A 122 -8.38 2.29 12.05
C THR A 122 -9.78 1.96 11.54
N LEU A 123 -9.97 0.75 11.04
CA LEU A 123 -11.29 0.29 10.57
C LEU A 123 -12.30 0.16 11.71
N GLY A 124 -11.86 -0.29 12.89
CA GLY A 124 -12.68 -0.37 14.09
C GLY A 124 -13.18 0.98 14.62
N GLN A 125 -12.44 2.04 14.34
CA GLN A 125 -12.82 3.44 14.65
C GLN A 125 -13.69 4.09 13.57
N GLY A 126 -14.04 3.36 12.51
CA GLY A 126 -14.83 3.91 11.41
C GLY A 126 -14.01 4.79 10.45
N LYS A 127 -12.70 4.59 10.38
CA LYS A 127 -11.78 5.34 9.52
C LYS A 127 -11.31 4.49 8.33
N PRO A 128 -11.09 5.07 7.13
CA PRO A 128 -10.75 4.31 5.94
C PRO A 128 -9.28 3.86 5.91
N VAL A 129 -9.09 2.70 5.28
CA VAL A 129 -7.77 2.13 4.94
C VAL A 129 -7.73 1.84 3.44
N ALA A 130 -6.67 2.29 2.77
CA ALA A 130 -6.41 2.01 1.37
C ALA A 130 -5.09 1.25 1.20
N ALA A 131 -5.04 0.32 0.25
CA ALA A 131 -3.84 -0.43 -0.11
C ALA A 131 -3.83 -0.74 -1.60
N VAL A 132 -2.68 -0.60 -2.27
CA VAL A 132 -2.57 -0.77 -3.72
C VAL A 132 -1.51 -1.79 -4.10
N CYS A 133 -1.68 -2.44 -5.28
CA CYS A 133 -0.70 -3.35 -5.87
C CYS A 133 -0.47 -4.59 -4.99
N HIS A 134 0.74 -4.75 -4.41
CA HIS A 134 1.03 -5.82 -3.45
C HIS A 134 0.65 -5.46 -2.00
N ALA A 135 0.42 -4.17 -1.70
CA ALA A 135 0.07 -3.76 -0.35
C ALA A 135 -1.24 -4.36 0.20
N PRO A 136 -2.26 -4.76 -0.59
CA PRO A 136 -3.38 -5.57 -0.05
C PRO A 136 -2.93 -6.87 0.63
N GLY A 137 -1.69 -7.31 0.41
CA GLY A 137 -1.05 -8.38 1.19
C GLY A 137 -0.99 -8.13 2.69
N VAL A 138 -0.97 -6.87 3.14
CA VAL A 138 -0.98 -6.49 4.57
C VAL A 138 -2.27 -6.92 5.28
N LEU A 139 -3.34 -7.21 4.52
CA LEU A 139 -4.63 -7.68 5.05
C LEU A 139 -4.62 -9.17 5.41
N ARG A 140 -3.51 -9.89 5.15
CA ARG A 140 -3.38 -11.34 5.29
C ARG A 140 -3.84 -11.85 6.65
N HIS A 141 -3.47 -11.18 7.73
CA HIS A 141 -3.75 -11.59 9.10
C HIS A 141 -4.73 -10.67 9.83
N VAL A 142 -5.17 -9.58 9.19
CA VAL A 142 -6.07 -8.60 9.79
C VAL A 142 -7.46 -9.19 10.03
N LYS A 143 -7.99 -8.98 11.23
CA LYS A 143 -9.32 -9.45 11.65
C LYS A 143 -10.27 -8.28 11.86
N SER A 144 -11.52 -8.49 11.56
CA SER A 144 -12.62 -7.62 12.00
C SER A 144 -13.05 -7.96 13.43
N GLY A 145 -13.81 -7.07 14.06
CA GLY A 145 -14.25 -7.23 15.46
C GLY A 145 -15.04 -8.50 15.76
N ASN A 146 -15.57 -9.20 14.74
CA ASN A 146 -16.23 -10.50 14.87
C ASN A 146 -15.27 -11.71 14.73
N GLY A 147 -13.96 -11.47 14.56
CA GLY A 147 -12.92 -12.49 14.45
C GLY A 147 -12.70 -13.08 13.05
N ASN A 148 -13.51 -12.70 12.07
CA ASN A 148 -13.28 -13.09 10.67
C ASN A 148 -12.13 -12.29 10.07
N PHE A 149 -11.53 -12.77 8.96
CA PHE A 149 -10.63 -11.94 8.18
C PHE A 149 -11.34 -10.67 7.71
N VAL A 150 -10.64 -9.55 7.75
CA VAL A 150 -11.22 -8.23 7.42
C VAL A 150 -11.81 -8.18 6.01
N VAL A 151 -11.26 -8.97 5.08
CA VAL A 151 -11.72 -9.07 3.69
C VAL A 151 -12.87 -10.05 3.49
N HIS A 152 -13.24 -10.83 4.51
CA HIS A 152 -14.28 -11.85 4.38
C HIS A 152 -15.63 -11.23 3.98
N GLY A 153 -16.15 -11.64 2.83
CA GLY A 153 -17.40 -11.15 2.26
C GLY A 153 -17.32 -9.77 1.60
N LYS A 154 -16.15 -9.10 1.65
CA LYS A 154 -15.94 -7.80 1.01
C LYS A 154 -15.49 -7.92 -0.43
N SER A 155 -15.91 -6.96 -1.24
CA SER A 155 -15.36 -6.77 -2.58
C SER A 155 -13.95 -6.19 -2.47
N VAL A 156 -12.98 -6.84 -3.12
CA VAL A 156 -11.55 -6.47 -3.04
C VAL A 156 -10.83 -6.71 -4.36
N THR A 157 -9.72 -6.02 -4.53
CA THR A 157 -8.75 -6.26 -5.59
C THR A 157 -7.31 -6.17 -5.04
N GLY A 158 -6.33 -6.46 -5.86
CA GLY A 158 -4.91 -6.37 -5.58
C GLY A 158 -4.13 -6.93 -6.75
N PHE A 159 -2.80 -6.96 -6.65
CA PHE A 159 -1.95 -7.42 -7.72
C PHE A 159 -2.35 -8.82 -8.18
N THR A 160 -2.55 -8.99 -9.48
CA THR A 160 -3.13 -10.21 -10.04
C THR A 160 -2.08 -11.30 -10.21
N ASN A 161 -2.52 -12.57 -10.25
CA ASN A 161 -1.62 -13.68 -10.53
C ASN A 161 -0.99 -13.56 -11.93
N THR A 162 -1.74 -13.02 -12.92
CA THR A 162 -1.23 -12.82 -14.28
C THR A 162 -0.21 -11.67 -14.37
N GLU A 163 -0.38 -10.60 -13.59
CA GLU A 163 0.62 -9.54 -13.45
C GLU A 163 1.89 -10.05 -12.75
N GLU A 164 1.77 -10.91 -11.72
CA GLU A 164 2.91 -11.53 -11.03
C GLU A 164 3.67 -12.50 -11.94
N GLU A 165 2.95 -13.27 -12.76
CA GLU A 165 3.55 -14.14 -13.79
C GLU A 165 4.30 -13.30 -14.83
N ALA A 166 3.71 -12.21 -15.32
CA ALA A 166 4.35 -11.28 -16.24
C ALA A 166 5.59 -10.60 -15.64
N ALA A 167 5.59 -10.34 -14.33
CA ALA A 167 6.76 -9.86 -13.60
C ALA A 167 7.85 -10.94 -13.41
N GLY A 168 7.51 -12.22 -13.64
CA GLY A 168 8.40 -13.37 -13.44
C GLY A 168 8.67 -13.69 -11.97
N LEU A 169 7.75 -13.37 -11.07
CA LEU A 169 7.96 -13.45 -9.62
C LEU A 169 7.00 -14.40 -8.89
N THR A 170 6.15 -15.14 -9.62
CA THR A 170 5.18 -16.10 -9.05
C THR A 170 5.80 -17.04 -8.02
N GLU A 171 7.00 -17.58 -8.32
CA GLU A 171 7.71 -18.51 -7.45
C GLU A 171 8.67 -17.81 -6.45
N VAL A 172 8.74 -16.49 -6.49
CA VAL A 172 9.65 -15.68 -5.65
C VAL A 172 8.94 -15.07 -4.46
N VAL A 173 7.71 -14.58 -4.67
CA VAL A 173 6.92 -13.93 -3.62
C VAL A 173 6.48 -14.96 -2.56
N PRO A 174 6.39 -14.56 -1.28
CA PRO A 174 6.03 -15.50 -0.19
C PRO A 174 4.59 -16.00 -0.32
N PHE A 175 3.74 -15.25 -1.00
CA PHE A 175 2.37 -15.61 -1.37
C PHE A 175 1.85 -14.70 -2.47
N LEU A 176 0.89 -15.20 -3.26
CA LEU A 176 0.18 -14.43 -4.26
C LEU A 176 -0.96 -13.62 -3.61
N VAL A 177 -1.04 -12.33 -3.89
CA VAL A 177 -2.04 -11.41 -3.30
C VAL A 177 -3.46 -11.83 -3.69
N GLU A 178 -3.71 -12.11 -4.98
CA GLU A 178 -5.01 -12.57 -5.49
C GLU A 178 -5.48 -13.82 -4.76
N ASP A 179 -4.61 -14.82 -4.61
CA ASP A 179 -4.93 -16.08 -3.93
C ASP A 179 -5.17 -15.89 -2.43
N MET A 180 -4.38 -15.04 -1.79
CA MET A 180 -4.53 -14.74 -0.37
C MET A 180 -5.88 -14.07 -0.09
N LEU A 181 -6.27 -13.06 -0.89
CA LEU A 181 -7.54 -12.37 -0.74
C LEU A 181 -8.73 -13.31 -0.91
N LYS A 182 -8.68 -14.18 -1.93
CA LYS A 182 -9.70 -15.22 -2.15
C LYS A 182 -9.78 -16.23 -1.01
N ARG A 183 -8.62 -16.71 -0.55
CA ARG A 183 -8.52 -17.69 0.57
C ARG A 183 -9.09 -17.12 1.87
N ASN A 184 -8.91 -15.82 2.11
CA ASN A 184 -9.44 -15.12 3.27
C ASN A 184 -10.94 -14.76 3.13
N GLY A 185 -11.59 -15.19 2.05
CA GLY A 185 -13.04 -15.03 1.82
C GLY A 185 -13.43 -13.71 1.16
N GLY A 186 -12.48 -12.98 0.56
CA GLY A 186 -12.75 -11.78 -0.23
C GLY A 186 -13.41 -12.12 -1.58
N ASN A 187 -14.37 -11.29 -1.98
CA ASN A 187 -14.97 -11.30 -3.32
C ASN A 187 -14.02 -10.56 -4.27
N TYR A 188 -12.98 -11.26 -4.71
CA TYR A 188 -11.94 -10.68 -5.53
C TYR A 188 -12.42 -10.41 -6.97
N SER A 189 -12.10 -9.23 -7.48
CA SER A 189 -12.34 -8.84 -8.86
C SER A 189 -11.14 -8.07 -9.42
N LYS A 190 -11.00 -8.07 -10.75
CA LYS A 190 -9.89 -7.41 -11.44
C LYS A 190 -10.29 -6.88 -12.80
N ALA A 191 -9.57 -5.88 -13.30
CA ALA A 191 -9.54 -5.47 -14.70
C ALA A 191 -8.47 -6.25 -15.48
N GLY A 192 -8.25 -5.92 -16.74
CA GLY A 192 -7.10 -6.42 -17.50
C GLY A 192 -5.77 -6.01 -16.85
N ASP A 193 -4.71 -6.78 -17.10
CA ASP A 193 -3.39 -6.52 -16.53
C ASP A 193 -2.93 -5.09 -16.84
N TRP A 194 -2.32 -4.44 -15.86
CA TRP A 194 -1.79 -3.08 -15.89
C TRP A 194 -2.83 -1.97 -16.09
N GLN A 195 -4.13 -2.30 -16.16
CA GLN A 195 -5.20 -1.30 -16.18
C GLN A 195 -5.52 -0.82 -14.77
N PRO A 196 -5.84 0.48 -14.59
CA PRO A 196 -6.26 0.98 -13.28
C PRO A 196 -7.57 0.31 -12.86
N TYR A 197 -7.59 -0.21 -11.67
CA TYR A 197 -8.80 -0.80 -11.07
C TYR A 197 -8.78 -0.63 -9.55
N VAL A 198 -9.82 0.00 -9.02
CA VAL A 198 -9.98 0.27 -7.59
C VAL A 198 -11.35 -0.24 -7.14
N VAL A 199 -11.36 -0.89 -6.00
CA VAL A 199 -12.56 -1.37 -5.33
C VAL A 199 -12.66 -0.71 -3.97
N THR A 200 -13.81 -0.10 -3.67
CA THR A 200 -14.16 0.43 -2.35
C THR A 200 -15.32 -0.37 -1.79
N ASP A 201 -15.12 -0.97 -0.63
CA ASP A 201 -16.17 -1.69 0.12
C ASP A 201 -16.21 -1.17 1.56
N GLY A 202 -17.16 -0.27 1.81
CA GLY A 202 -17.24 0.48 3.06
C GLY A 202 -15.98 1.34 3.25
N LEU A 203 -15.22 1.05 4.29
CA LEU A 203 -14.00 1.79 4.65
C LEU A 203 -12.71 1.16 4.10
N LEU A 204 -12.82 0.03 3.40
CA LEU A 204 -11.68 -0.64 2.80
C LEU A 204 -11.58 -0.30 1.32
N ILE A 205 -10.43 0.25 0.90
CA ILE A 205 -10.11 0.59 -0.47
C ILE A 205 -8.95 -0.28 -0.91
N THR A 206 -9.08 -0.95 -2.04
CA THR A 206 -8.01 -1.75 -2.64
C THR A 206 -7.80 -1.37 -4.10
N GLY A 207 -6.55 -1.27 -4.53
CA GLY A 207 -6.16 -1.00 -5.92
C GLY A 207 -5.32 -2.14 -6.49
N GLN A 208 -5.49 -2.43 -7.78
CA GLN A 208 -4.91 -3.62 -8.42
C GLN A 208 -3.40 -3.52 -8.65
N ASN A 209 -2.89 -2.37 -9.07
CA ASN A 209 -1.53 -2.20 -9.61
C ASN A 209 -1.06 -0.73 -9.48
N PRO A 210 0.15 -0.38 -9.95
CA PRO A 210 0.65 1.00 -9.87
C PRO A 210 -0.28 2.04 -10.51
N ALA A 211 -0.95 1.72 -11.62
CA ALA A 211 -1.89 2.63 -12.27
C ALA A 211 -3.15 2.93 -11.44
N SER A 212 -3.40 2.13 -10.39
CA SER A 212 -4.53 2.32 -9.47
C SER A 212 -4.23 3.28 -8.32
N SER A 213 -2.99 3.80 -8.19
CA SER A 213 -2.53 4.53 -7.00
C SER A 213 -3.23 5.87 -6.82
N GLU A 214 -3.25 6.70 -7.86
CA GLU A 214 -3.96 7.99 -7.84
C GLU A 214 -5.47 7.82 -7.64
N PRO A 215 -6.17 6.92 -8.39
CA PRO A 215 -7.58 6.65 -8.14
C PRO A 215 -7.89 6.15 -6.72
N ALA A 216 -7.02 5.32 -6.12
CA ALA A 216 -7.20 4.85 -4.76
C ALA A 216 -7.03 5.96 -3.72
N ALA A 217 -6.10 6.89 -3.95
CA ALA A 217 -5.92 8.06 -3.09
C ALA A 217 -7.16 8.98 -3.14
N HIS A 218 -7.70 9.25 -4.32
CA HIS A 218 -8.96 9.99 -4.45
C HIS A 218 -10.13 9.28 -3.77
N ALA A 219 -10.21 7.94 -3.88
CA ALA A 219 -11.25 7.18 -3.20
C ALA A 219 -11.14 7.31 -1.67
N LEU A 220 -9.91 7.37 -1.12
CA LEU A 220 -9.70 7.61 0.31
C LEU A 220 -10.14 9.01 0.72
N LEU A 221 -9.77 10.06 -0.04
CA LEU A 221 -10.22 11.43 0.23
C LEU A 221 -11.74 11.55 0.23
N ASN A 222 -12.41 10.93 -0.75
CA ASN A 222 -13.89 10.96 -0.85
C ASN A 222 -14.60 10.31 0.35
N LEU A 223 -13.93 9.47 1.13
CA LEU A 223 -14.48 8.90 2.37
C LEU A 223 -14.20 9.78 3.59
N LEU A 224 -13.33 10.80 3.44
CA LEU A 224 -12.96 11.73 4.52
C LEU A 224 -13.65 13.08 4.41
N ASP A 225 -14.31 13.36 3.26
CA ASP A 225 -15.14 14.54 3.01
C ASP A 225 -16.56 14.34 3.62
#